data_3a01a73b1057cb2cb58fb61c0855f3ec
#
_entry.id   3a01a73b1057cb2cb58fb61c0855f3ec
#
_cell.length_a   1.000
_cell.length_b   1.000
_cell.length_c   1.000
_cell.angle_alpha   90.00
_cell.angle_beta   90.00
_cell.angle_gamma   90.00
#
_symmetry.space_group_name_H-M   'P 1'
#
loop_
_entity.id
_entity.type
_entity.pdbx_description
1 polymer ?
#
loop_
_entity_poly.entity_id
_entity_poly.type
_entity_poly.pdbx_seq_one_letter_code
_entity_poly.pdbx_strand_id
1 'polypeptide(L)'
;MTRIVPLSKEAHQSLKVDARAAAAYGDNLRFAHVVANEFPLLLVHYPILFAKDAKTGEFYCGAMLGIEEGENLFLEEWRDLEFYRPLGLQRVPFYANGPDVAIDLDHPRVGVADGMALFTEFGEPSRYLQRIIWAFQDLSNGLEITRSFIKALLQLKLIAPAALEAEFDDGTLRECAGLYTVNQETLSALPDQVVVDLFRLGYLRLIHLMIASLKQFPILARRKNARILKATESLAGLRA
;
A
#
# COMPACT_ATOMS: atom_id res chain seq x y z
N MET A 1 15.13 -5.22 19.14
CA MET A 1 16.18 -4.81 18.17
C MET A 1 15.89 -5.53 16.87
N THR A 2 16.11 -4.91 15.71
CA THR A 2 15.85 -5.54 14.40
C THR A 2 17.09 -6.35 14.01
N ARG A 3 16.95 -7.65 13.77
CA ARG A 3 18.05 -8.52 13.37
C ARG A 3 17.88 -8.95 11.91
N ILE A 4 18.31 -8.08 11.00
CA ILE A 4 18.28 -8.33 9.56
C ILE A 4 19.51 -9.14 9.16
N VAL A 5 19.30 -10.31 8.56
CA VAL A 5 20.34 -11.20 8.07
C VAL A 5 20.08 -11.59 6.60
N PRO A 6 21.12 -11.85 5.79
CA PRO A 6 20.95 -12.43 4.47
C PRO A 6 20.20 -13.76 4.56
N LEU A 7 19.19 -13.94 3.70
CA LEU A 7 18.44 -15.19 3.64
C LEU A 7 19.30 -16.25 2.94
N SER A 8 19.50 -17.40 3.59
CA SER A 8 20.20 -18.53 3.00
C SER A 8 19.47 -19.84 3.29
N LYS A 9 19.59 -20.79 2.40
CA LYS A 9 19.05 -22.15 2.54
C LYS A 9 19.62 -22.83 3.77
N GLU A 10 20.94 -22.74 3.95
CA GLU A 10 21.67 -23.48 5.01
C GLU A 10 21.20 -23.09 6.41
N ALA A 11 20.94 -21.79 6.61
CA ALA A 11 20.55 -21.27 7.93
C ALA A 11 19.03 -21.25 8.15
N HIS A 12 18.23 -21.20 7.07
CA HIS A 12 16.81 -20.85 7.18
C HIS A 12 15.87 -21.88 6.51
N GLN A 13 16.34 -23.09 6.16
CA GLN A 13 15.53 -24.12 5.48
C GLN A 13 14.24 -24.49 6.22
N SER A 14 14.29 -24.58 7.53
CA SER A 14 13.12 -24.91 8.38
C SER A 14 12.31 -23.68 8.80
N LEU A 15 12.75 -22.47 8.43
CA LEU A 15 12.09 -21.24 8.86
C LEU A 15 10.76 -21.06 8.17
N LYS A 16 9.74 -20.68 8.95
CA LYS A 16 8.41 -20.35 8.47
C LYS A 16 8.05 -18.91 8.80
N VAL A 17 7.22 -18.30 7.95
CA VAL A 17 6.76 -16.92 8.09
C VAL A 17 5.24 -16.86 7.96
N ASP A 18 4.58 -16.15 8.87
CA ASP A 18 3.15 -15.89 8.77
C ASP A 18 2.88 -14.82 7.71
N ALA A 19 2.26 -15.23 6.61
CA ALA A 19 1.90 -14.36 5.51
C ALA A 19 0.58 -13.58 5.72
N ARG A 20 -0.20 -13.92 6.76
CA ARG A 20 -1.49 -13.28 7.04
C ARG A 20 -1.32 -11.83 7.46
N ALA A 21 -2.30 -10.99 7.13
CA ALA A 21 -2.34 -9.62 7.61
C ALA A 21 -2.86 -9.57 9.06
N ALA A 22 -2.18 -8.80 9.91
CA ALA A 22 -2.63 -8.58 11.28
C ALA A 22 -2.08 -7.27 11.85
N ALA A 23 -2.84 -6.62 12.73
CA ALA A 23 -2.40 -5.41 13.43
C ALA A 23 -1.16 -5.68 14.29
N ALA A 24 -1.05 -6.87 14.89
CA ALA A 24 0.11 -7.31 15.68
C ALA A 24 1.42 -7.36 14.87
N TYR A 25 1.33 -7.38 13.55
CA TYR A 25 2.48 -7.39 12.65
C TYR A 25 2.81 -6.00 12.06
N GLY A 26 2.12 -4.94 12.53
CA GLY A 26 2.32 -3.58 12.04
C GLY A 26 1.56 -3.27 10.74
N ASP A 27 0.58 -4.09 10.35
CA ASP A 27 -0.22 -3.85 9.15
C ASP A 27 -1.35 -2.82 9.36
N ASN A 28 -1.49 -2.27 10.55
CA ASN A 28 -2.49 -1.23 10.91
C ASN A 28 -2.03 0.17 10.46
N LEU A 29 -1.71 0.31 9.20
CA LEU A 29 -1.25 1.56 8.59
C LEU A 29 -2.39 2.24 7.84
N ARG A 30 -2.58 3.54 8.07
CA ARG A 30 -3.54 4.37 7.33
C ARG A 30 -3.19 4.50 5.85
N PHE A 31 -1.91 4.51 5.52
CA PHE A 31 -1.41 4.81 4.19
C PHE A 31 -0.19 3.93 3.86
N ALA A 32 -0.27 3.19 2.78
CA ALA A 32 0.80 2.30 2.32
C ALA A 32 1.50 2.87 1.10
N HIS A 33 2.84 2.92 1.12
CA HIS A 33 3.64 3.26 -0.06
C HIS A 33 3.38 2.27 -1.19
N VAL A 34 3.16 2.79 -2.40
CA VAL A 34 2.93 2.00 -3.61
C VAL A 34 3.72 2.55 -4.79
N VAL A 35 3.93 1.72 -5.80
CA VAL A 35 4.58 2.11 -7.05
C VAL A 35 3.59 2.13 -8.21
N ALA A 36 3.92 2.83 -9.27
CA ALA A 36 3.04 3.06 -10.43
C ALA A 36 2.56 1.75 -11.09
N ASN A 37 3.37 0.69 -11.04
CA ASN A 37 3.02 -0.63 -11.57
C ASN A 37 1.80 -1.25 -10.86
N GLU A 38 1.58 -0.91 -9.59
CA GLU A 38 0.47 -1.43 -8.78
C GLU A 38 -0.86 -0.73 -9.07
N PHE A 39 -0.87 0.47 -9.68
CA PHE A 39 -2.09 1.28 -9.84
C PHE A 39 -3.27 0.54 -10.47
N PRO A 40 -3.09 -0.29 -11.52
CA PRO A 40 -4.20 -1.04 -12.11
C PRO A 40 -4.86 -2.03 -11.16
N LEU A 41 -4.12 -2.57 -10.19
CA LEU A 41 -4.60 -3.52 -9.18
C LEU A 41 -5.19 -2.80 -7.96
N LEU A 42 -4.65 -1.63 -7.63
CA LEU A 42 -5.05 -0.85 -6.47
C LEU A 42 -6.36 -0.07 -6.67
N LEU A 43 -6.57 0.50 -7.87
CA LEU A 43 -7.66 1.45 -8.12
C LEU A 43 -9.06 0.88 -7.82
N VAL A 44 -9.23 -0.44 -7.90
CA VAL A 44 -10.52 -1.11 -7.66
C VAL A 44 -10.84 -1.29 -6.18
N HIS A 45 -9.86 -1.03 -5.30
CA HIS A 45 -9.98 -1.23 -3.86
C HIS A 45 -9.67 0.02 -3.04
N TYR A 46 -8.70 0.84 -3.47
CA TYR A 46 -8.13 1.91 -2.64
C TYR A 46 -8.06 3.24 -3.37
N PRO A 47 -8.28 4.37 -2.67
CA PRO A 47 -7.84 5.67 -3.16
C PRO A 47 -6.31 5.69 -3.31
N ILE A 48 -5.82 6.08 -4.49
CA ILE A 48 -4.39 6.28 -4.75
C ILE A 48 -4.11 7.77 -4.73
N LEU A 49 -3.20 8.19 -3.87
CA LEU A 49 -2.92 9.59 -3.58
C LEU A 49 -1.42 9.83 -3.50
N PHE A 50 -1.03 11.10 -3.52
CA PHE A 50 0.31 11.50 -3.14
C PHE A 50 0.32 11.93 -1.67
N ALA A 51 1.44 11.68 -1.00
CA ALA A 51 1.78 12.27 0.28
C ALA A 51 3.22 12.78 0.25
N LYS A 52 3.61 13.57 1.24
CA LYS A 52 4.99 14.01 1.42
C LYS A 52 5.66 13.22 2.52
N ASP A 53 6.88 12.77 2.26
CA ASP A 53 7.74 12.23 3.31
C ASP A 53 8.07 13.33 4.32
N ALA A 54 7.85 13.05 5.60
CA ALA A 54 8.00 14.04 6.66
C ALA A 54 9.47 14.49 6.87
N LYS A 55 10.46 13.69 6.45
CA LYS A 55 11.89 13.98 6.64
C LYS A 55 12.48 14.69 5.43
N THR A 56 12.11 14.26 4.22
CA THR A 56 12.70 14.78 2.98
C THR A 56 11.82 15.81 2.30
N GLY A 57 10.51 15.84 2.59
CA GLY A 57 9.54 16.67 1.90
C GLY A 57 9.23 16.20 0.48
N GLU A 58 9.82 15.09 0.03
CA GLU A 58 9.58 14.52 -1.29
C GLU A 58 8.20 13.86 -1.38
N PHE A 59 7.58 13.99 -2.54
CA PHE A 59 6.33 13.30 -2.81
C PHE A 59 6.55 11.81 -3.08
N TYR A 60 5.61 11.00 -2.61
CA TYR A 60 5.49 9.59 -2.95
C TYR A 60 4.04 9.22 -3.21
N CYS A 61 3.81 8.10 -3.90
CA CYS A 61 2.48 7.55 -4.11
C CYS A 61 2.11 6.58 -2.99
N GLY A 62 0.85 6.57 -2.59
CA GLY A 62 0.35 5.63 -1.61
C GLY A 62 -1.10 5.25 -1.82
N ALA A 63 -1.47 4.07 -1.31
CA ALA A 63 -2.83 3.60 -1.19
C ALA A 63 -3.38 3.93 0.19
N MET A 64 -4.57 4.52 0.25
CA MET A 64 -5.23 4.85 1.51
C MET A 64 -5.98 3.63 2.04
N LEU A 65 -5.59 3.17 3.23
CA LEU A 65 -6.11 1.96 3.87
C LEU A 65 -7.02 2.26 5.06
N GLY A 66 -6.95 3.46 5.60
CA GLY A 66 -7.73 3.93 6.73
C GLY A 66 -7.88 5.44 6.71
N ILE A 67 -8.72 5.96 7.59
CA ILE A 67 -8.98 7.40 7.73
C ILE A 67 -8.17 7.98 8.88
N GLU A 68 -7.98 7.22 9.95
CA GLU A 68 -7.23 7.62 11.13
C GLU A 68 -5.84 6.96 11.18
N GLU A 69 -4.91 7.58 11.91
CA GLU A 69 -3.60 6.99 12.12
C GLU A 69 -3.71 5.66 12.89
N GLY A 70 -2.87 4.70 12.51
CA GLY A 70 -2.90 3.36 13.11
C GLY A 70 -4.12 2.51 12.69
N GLU A 71 -4.86 2.92 11.66
CA GLU A 71 -6.02 2.21 11.16
C GLU A 71 -5.77 1.59 9.80
N ASN A 72 -6.20 0.35 9.63
CA ASN A 72 -6.34 -0.31 8.34
C ASN A 72 -7.71 -1.01 8.30
N LEU A 73 -8.55 -0.57 7.37
CA LEU A 73 -9.93 -1.05 7.21
C LEU A 73 -10.04 -2.29 6.31
N PHE A 74 -8.91 -2.88 5.91
CA PHE A 74 -8.83 -4.02 5.00
C PHE A 74 -8.14 -5.25 5.61
N LEU A 75 -7.81 -5.23 6.90
CA LEU A 75 -7.08 -6.36 7.53
C LEU A 75 -7.83 -7.69 7.46
N GLU A 76 -9.16 -7.66 7.53
CA GLU A 76 -10.00 -8.86 7.45
C GLU A 76 -10.08 -9.36 6.01
N GLU A 77 -10.29 -8.46 5.05
CA GLU A 77 -10.43 -8.77 3.63
C GLU A 77 -9.11 -9.26 3.01
N TRP A 78 -7.96 -8.87 3.58
CA TRP A 78 -6.66 -9.40 3.12
C TRP A 78 -6.42 -10.87 3.48
N ARG A 79 -7.35 -11.50 4.18
CA ARG A 79 -7.37 -12.97 4.34
C ARG A 79 -7.88 -13.64 3.07
N ASP A 80 -8.72 -12.94 2.31
CA ASP A 80 -9.25 -13.40 1.05
C ASP A 80 -8.35 -12.94 -0.10
N LEU A 81 -8.11 -13.83 -1.07
CA LEU A 81 -7.23 -13.57 -2.21
C LEU A 81 -7.80 -12.55 -3.21
N GLU A 82 -9.06 -12.12 -3.02
CA GLU A 82 -9.74 -11.15 -3.89
C GLU A 82 -9.23 -9.72 -3.72
N PHE A 83 -8.62 -9.40 -2.57
CA PHE A 83 -8.11 -8.07 -2.29
C PHE A 83 -6.60 -8.00 -2.50
N TYR A 84 -6.19 -7.15 -3.43
CA TYR A 84 -4.78 -6.90 -3.68
C TYR A 84 -4.15 -6.18 -2.49
N ARG A 85 -3.20 -6.81 -1.84
CA ARG A 85 -2.39 -6.20 -0.78
C ARG A 85 -1.19 -5.49 -1.41
N PRO A 86 -0.90 -4.21 -1.08
CA PRO A 86 0.27 -3.49 -1.61
C PRO A 86 1.58 -4.27 -1.42
N LEU A 87 2.43 -4.31 -2.45
CA LEU A 87 3.68 -5.11 -2.46
C LEU A 87 4.61 -4.74 -1.31
N GLY A 88 4.66 -3.45 -0.95
CA GLY A 88 5.43 -2.98 0.18
C GLY A 88 5.05 -3.65 1.50
N LEU A 89 3.79 -4.05 1.67
CA LEU A 89 3.29 -4.77 2.85
C LEU A 89 3.40 -6.30 2.67
N GLN A 90 3.24 -6.81 1.44
CA GLN A 90 3.40 -8.24 1.17
C GLN A 90 4.80 -8.74 1.50
N ARG A 91 5.84 -7.92 1.23
CA ARG A 91 7.23 -8.28 1.43
C ARG A 91 7.70 -8.32 2.88
N VAL A 92 6.94 -7.81 3.85
CA VAL A 92 7.34 -7.84 5.27
C VAL A 92 7.27 -9.29 5.79
N PRO A 93 8.34 -9.80 6.42
CA PRO A 93 9.51 -9.14 7.04
C PRO A 93 10.81 -9.18 6.21
N PHE A 94 10.71 -9.20 4.90
CA PHE A 94 11.88 -9.30 4.03
C PHE A 94 12.37 -7.93 3.55
N TYR A 95 13.67 -7.85 3.25
CA TYR A 95 14.38 -6.66 2.79
C TYR A 95 15.22 -6.97 1.55
N ALA A 96 15.41 -5.99 0.69
CA ALA A 96 16.33 -6.11 -0.42
C ALA A 96 17.78 -6.10 0.10
N ASN A 97 18.62 -6.99 -0.43
CA ASN A 97 20.04 -7.10 -0.10
C ASN A 97 20.85 -7.27 -1.39
N GLY A 98 21.00 -6.19 -2.16
CA GLY A 98 21.52 -6.27 -3.51
C GLY A 98 20.60 -7.11 -4.41
N PRO A 99 21.14 -8.16 -5.08
CA PRO A 99 20.33 -9.09 -5.87
C PRO A 99 19.55 -10.10 -5.02
N ASP A 100 19.91 -10.25 -3.75
CA ASP A 100 19.38 -11.23 -2.83
C ASP A 100 18.33 -10.63 -1.88
N VAL A 101 17.78 -11.48 -1.02
CA VAL A 101 16.78 -11.11 -0.01
C VAL A 101 17.38 -11.31 1.37
N ALA A 102 17.13 -10.36 2.27
CA ALA A 102 17.40 -10.48 3.70
C ALA A 102 16.08 -10.60 4.47
N ILE A 103 16.14 -11.13 5.70
CA ILE A 103 14.99 -11.30 6.57
C ILE A 103 15.29 -10.74 7.96
N ASP A 104 14.30 -10.09 8.58
CA ASP A 104 14.37 -9.71 10.00
C ASP A 104 13.89 -10.87 10.88
N LEU A 105 14.82 -11.52 11.54
CA LEU A 105 14.54 -12.69 12.38
C LEU A 105 13.82 -12.33 13.69
N ASP A 106 13.84 -11.08 14.12
CA ASP A 106 13.15 -10.62 15.34
C ASP A 106 11.71 -10.17 15.05
N HIS A 107 11.29 -10.18 13.78
CA HIS A 107 9.93 -9.79 13.41
C HIS A 107 8.90 -10.82 13.87
N PRO A 108 7.74 -10.40 14.45
CA PRO A 108 6.72 -11.32 15.00
C PRO A 108 6.13 -12.32 13.99
N ARG A 109 6.27 -12.09 12.68
CA ARG A 109 5.86 -13.04 11.63
C ARG A 109 6.78 -14.27 11.51
N VAL A 110 8.00 -14.21 12.05
CA VAL A 110 9.04 -15.21 11.83
C VAL A 110 9.01 -16.28 12.91
N GLY A 111 9.20 -17.54 12.51
CA GLY A 111 9.22 -18.69 13.44
C GLY A 111 7.84 -19.19 13.87
N VAL A 112 6.78 -18.78 13.19
CA VAL A 112 5.40 -19.21 13.49
C VAL A 112 5.15 -20.62 12.95
N ALA A 113 4.67 -21.54 13.80
CA ALA A 113 4.49 -22.96 13.48
C ALA A 113 3.63 -23.19 12.23
N ASP A 114 2.50 -22.44 12.11
CA ASP A 114 1.56 -22.54 11.00
C ASP A 114 1.90 -21.59 9.84
N GLY A 115 3.14 -21.06 9.81
CA GLY A 115 3.60 -20.16 8.78
C GLY A 115 3.92 -20.86 7.46
N MET A 116 4.14 -20.06 6.42
CA MET A 116 4.58 -20.51 5.10
C MET A 116 6.07 -20.84 5.14
N ALA A 117 6.43 -22.04 4.66
CA ALA A 117 7.83 -22.43 4.54
C ALA A 117 8.53 -21.55 3.48
N LEU A 118 9.79 -21.19 3.74
CA LEU A 118 10.61 -20.40 2.80
C LEU A 118 11.25 -21.27 1.72
N PHE A 119 11.60 -22.49 2.07
CA PHE A 119 12.24 -23.44 1.17
C PHE A 119 11.45 -24.73 1.10
N THR A 120 11.59 -25.45 -0.02
CA THR A 120 11.08 -26.81 -0.20
C THR A 120 11.99 -27.82 0.51
N GLU A 121 11.58 -29.07 0.57
CA GLU A 121 12.39 -30.19 1.09
C GLU A 121 13.74 -30.32 0.37
N PHE A 122 13.80 -29.98 -0.92
CA PHE A 122 15.01 -29.98 -1.74
C PHE A 122 15.86 -28.71 -1.57
N GLY A 123 15.37 -27.74 -0.76
CA GLY A 123 16.06 -26.47 -0.51
C GLY A 123 15.91 -25.44 -1.60
N GLU A 124 14.98 -25.65 -2.53
CA GLU A 124 14.60 -24.62 -3.52
C GLU A 124 13.65 -23.59 -2.88
N PRO A 125 13.64 -22.33 -3.36
CA PRO A 125 12.68 -21.35 -2.90
C PRO A 125 11.24 -21.83 -3.05
N SER A 126 10.46 -21.78 -1.98
CA SER A 126 9.03 -22.12 -2.02
C SER A 126 8.26 -21.13 -2.92
N ARG A 127 7.01 -21.45 -3.28
CA ARG A 127 6.13 -20.54 -4.02
C ARG A 127 5.91 -19.20 -3.26
N TYR A 128 5.92 -19.26 -1.93
CA TYR A 128 5.83 -18.05 -1.11
C TYR A 128 7.07 -17.17 -1.27
N LEU A 129 8.26 -17.73 -1.10
CA LEU A 129 9.52 -16.99 -1.26
C LEU A 129 9.70 -16.47 -2.68
N GLN A 130 9.32 -17.25 -3.71
CA GLN A 130 9.35 -16.80 -5.10
C GLN A 130 8.47 -15.57 -5.32
N ARG A 131 7.26 -15.51 -4.71
CA ARG A 131 6.41 -14.32 -4.77
C ARG A 131 7.04 -13.09 -4.09
N ILE A 132 7.76 -13.30 -2.99
CA ILE A 132 8.49 -12.21 -2.31
C ILE A 132 9.63 -11.69 -3.20
N ILE A 133 10.39 -12.57 -3.84
CA ILE A 133 11.47 -12.19 -4.77
C ILE A 133 10.88 -11.39 -5.95
N TRP A 134 9.78 -11.88 -6.54
CA TRP A 134 9.08 -11.16 -7.60
C TRP A 134 8.58 -9.79 -7.13
N ALA A 135 8.02 -9.69 -5.91
CA ALA A 135 7.56 -8.42 -5.35
C ALA A 135 8.70 -7.40 -5.25
N PHE A 136 9.92 -7.81 -4.88
CA PHE A 136 11.08 -6.90 -4.87
C PHE A 136 11.49 -6.44 -6.27
N GLN A 137 11.43 -7.32 -7.26
CA GLN A 137 11.73 -6.96 -8.65
C GLN A 137 10.72 -5.94 -9.19
N ASP A 138 9.43 -6.18 -8.95
CA ASP A 138 8.37 -5.28 -9.40
C ASP A 138 8.40 -3.93 -8.66
N LEU A 139 8.68 -3.92 -7.35
CA LEU A 139 8.89 -2.70 -6.58
C LEU A 139 10.11 -1.90 -7.11
N SER A 140 11.22 -2.57 -7.41
CA SER A 140 12.43 -1.92 -7.93
C SER A 140 12.16 -1.24 -9.27
N ASN A 141 11.53 -1.97 -10.21
CA ASN A 141 11.15 -1.43 -11.52
C ASN A 141 10.14 -0.28 -11.39
N GLY A 142 9.13 -0.48 -10.55
CA GLY A 142 8.07 0.51 -10.32
C GLY A 142 8.56 1.79 -9.65
N LEU A 143 9.59 1.72 -8.81
CA LEU A 143 10.12 2.87 -8.08
C LEU A 143 10.69 3.94 -9.02
N GLU A 144 11.45 3.53 -10.04
CA GLU A 144 12.03 4.45 -11.02
C GLU A 144 10.94 5.12 -11.87
N ILE A 145 9.96 4.33 -12.32
CA ILE A 145 8.80 4.85 -13.05
C ILE A 145 8.03 5.86 -12.19
N THR A 146 7.80 5.52 -10.91
CA THR A 146 7.06 6.38 -9.98
C THR A 146 7.77 7.70 -9.74
N ARG A 147 9.10 7.69 -9.53
CA ARG A 147 9.91 8.91 -9.37
C ARG A 147 9.84 9.80 -10.60
N SER A 148 9.98 9.22 -11.79
CA SER A 148 9.92 9.95 -13.05
C SER A 148 8.52 10.52 -13.30
N PHE A 149 7.47 9.78 -12.98
CA PHE A 149 6.08 10.21 -13.03
C PHE A 149 5.84 11.42 -12.11
N ILE A 150 6.19 11.31 -10.82
CA ILE A 150 6.03 12.40 -9.85
C ILE A 150 6.78 13.66 -10.31
N LYS A 151 8.02 13.50 -10.78
CA LYS A 151 8.84 14.61 -11.29
C LYS A 151 8.16 15.33 -12.46
N ALA A 152 7.60 14.58 -13.41
CA ALA A 152 6.87 15.15 -14.54
C ALA A 152 5.63 15.93 -14.08
N LEU A 153 4.85 15.38 -13.15
CA LEU A 153 3.66 16.05 -12.63
C LEU A 153 4.00 17.33 -11.86
N LEU A 154 5.09 17.34 -11.11
CA LEU A 154 5.56 18.54 -10.40
C LEU A 154 5.97 19.66 -11.38
N GLN A 155 6.69 19.31 -12.46
CA GLN A 155 7.08 20.27 -13.50
C GLN A 155 5.87 20.90 -14.19
N LEU A 156 4.80 20.14 -14.36
CA LEU A 156 3.55 20.57 -14.98
C LEU A 156 2.55 21.17 -13.97
N LYS A 157 2.91 21.28 -12.69
CA LYS A 157 2.04 21.76 -11.58
C LYS A 157 0.72 20.96 -11.49
N LEU A 158 0.77 19.66 -11.78
CA LEU A 158 -0.38 18.75 -11.77
C LEU A 158 -0.66 18.14 -10.40
N ILE A 159 0.12 18.42 -9.36
CA ILE A 159 -0.13 17.94 -8.00
C ILE A 159 -0.75 19.07 -7.17
N ALA A 160 -1.94 18.81 -6.62
CA ALA A 160 -2.68 19.75 -5.78
C ALA A 160 -3.17 19.07 -4.49
N PRO A 161 -3.43 19.81 -3.41
CA PRO A 161 -4.05 19.27 -2.21
C PRO A 161 -5.35 18.53 -2.54
N ALA A 162 -5.57 17.38 -1.91
CA ALA A 162 -6.81 16.62 -2.03
C ALA A 162 -7.79 17.08 -0.94
N ALA A 163 -8.96 17.60 -1.35
CA ALA A 163 -10.05 17.89 -0.43
C ALA A 163 -10.83 16.57 -0.18
N LEU A 164 -10.45 15.83 0.85
CA LEU A 164 -11.08 14.57 1.23
C LEU A 164 -11.69 14.74 2.62
N GLU A 165 -13.02 14.78 2.65
CA GLU A 165 -13.81 14.89 3.87
C GLU A 165 -14.70 13.64 4.02
N ALA A 166 -14.71 13.04 5.20
CA ALA A 166 -15.59 11.94 5.56
C ALA A 166 -16.50 12.37 6.69
N GLU A 167 -17.81 12.31 6.45
CA GLU A 167 -18.83 12.42 7.48
C GLU A 167 -19.23 11.02 7.94
N PHE A 168 -19.24 10.80 9.24
CA PHE A 168 -19.58 9.52 9.84
C PHE A 168 -20.97 9.51 10.43
N ASP A 169 -21.53 8.32 10.62
CA ASP A 169 -22.88 8.10 11.13
C ASP A 169 -23.07 8.62 12.58
N ASP A 170 -21.98 8.83 13.31
CA ASP A 170 -21.99 9.48 14.64
C ASP A 170 -21.99 11.02 14.56
N GLY A 171 -22.06 11.59 13.34
CA GLY A 171 -22.05 13.03 13.08
C GLY A 171 -20.64 13.65 13.11
N THR A 172 -19.59 12.87 13.26
CA THR A 172 -18.21 13.41 13.20
C THR A 172 -17.77 13.63 11.76
N LEU A 173 -17.13 14.78 11.52
CA LEU A 173 -16.49 15.13 10.25
C LEU A 173 -14.97 14.95 10.39
N ARG A 174 -14.35 14.30 9.45
CA ARG A 174 -12.89 14.14 9.38
C ARG A 174 -12.36 14.62 8.05
N GLU A 175 -11.45 15.57 8.09
CA GLU A 175 -10.64 16.00 6.96
C GLU A 175 -9.35 15.17 6.92
N CYS A 176 -9.03 14.63 5.74
CA CYS A 176 -7.80 13.88 5.50
C CYS A 176 -6.71 14.82 4.97
N ALA A 177 -6.18 15.68 5.86
CA ALA A 177 -5.13 16.63 5.51
C ALA A 177 -3.80 15.98 5.14
N GLY A 178 -2.95 16.70 4.42
CA GLY A 178 -1.59 16.26 4.04
C GLY A 178 -1.54 15.30 2.86
N LEU A 179 -2.68 15.02 2.23
CA LEU A 179 -2.78 14.22 1.01
C LEU A 179 -2.96 15.11 -0.23
N TYR A 180 -2.49 14.62 -1.37
CA TYR A 180 -2.53 15.34 -2.63
C TYR A 180 -3.03 14.43 -3.75
N THR A 181 -3.60 15.05 -4.77
CA THR A 181 -4.12 14.37 -5.95
C THR A 181 -3.75 15.12 -7.22
N VAL A 182 -4.23 14.65 -8.36
CA VAL A 182 -4.04 15.33 -9.66
C VAL A 182 -4.97 16.54 -9.76
N ASN A 183 -4.40 17.70 -10.12
CA ASN A 183 -5.15 18.89 -10.45
C ASN A 183 -5.81 18.72 -11.82
N GLN A 184 -7.10 18.40 -11.83
CA GLN A 184 -7.86 18.12 -13.06
C GLN A 184 -8.09 19.37 -13.91
N GLU A 185 -8.20 20.57 -13.30
CA GLU A 185 -8.34 21.83 -14.02
C GLU A 185 -7.05 22.13 -14.81
N THR A 186 -5.90 22.05 -14.14
CA THR A 186 -4.60 22.22 -14.81
C THR A 186 -4.37 21.15 -15.88
N LEU A 187 -4.77 19.89 -15.62
CA LEU A 187 -4.67 18.80 -16.59
C LEU A 187 -5.47 19.11 -17.87
N SER A 188 -6.71 19.62 -17.72
CA SER A 188 -7.60 19.97 -18.84
C SER A 188 -7.13 21.18 -19.63
N ALA A 189 -6.29 22.02 -19.04
CA ALA A 189 -5.74 23.23 -19.67
C ALA A 189 -4.34 23.00 -20.30
N LEU A 190 -3.83 21.76 -20.29
CA LEU A 190 -2.51 21.48 -20.89
C LEU A 190 -2.54 21.65 -22.41
N PRO A 191 -1.43 22.15 -23.00
CA PRO A 191 -1.28 22.17 -24.46
C PRO A 191 -1.30 20.75 -25.05
N ASP A 192 -1.87 20.59 -26.24
CA ASP A 192 -2.01 19.28 -26.92
C ASP A 192 -0.70 18.50 -26.99
N GLN A 193 0.43 19.17 -27.29
CA GLN A 193 1.73 18.51 -27.38
C GLN A 193 2.15 17.89 -26.04
N VAL A 194 1.88 18.56 -24.92
CA VAL A 194 2.20 18.06 -23.58
C VAL A 194 1.34 16.83 -23.24
N VAL A 195 0.07 16.85 -23.63
CA VAL A 195 -0.83 15.70 -23.48
C VAL A 195 -0.34 14.49 -24.28
N VAL A 196 0.11 14.71 -25.53
CA VAL A 196 0.70 13.66 -26.38
C VAL A 196 1.97 13.08 -25.72
N ASP A 197 2.81 13.92 -25.15
CA ASP A 197 4.03 13.47 -24.48
C ASP A 197 3.72 12.66 -23.22
N LEU A 198 2.76 13.10 -22.40
CA LEU A 198 2.27 12.32 -21.24
C LEU A 198 1.68 10.97 -21.66
N PHE A 199 0.95 10.94 -22.79
CA PHE A 199 0.42 9.68 -23.35
C PHE A 199 1.54 8.73 -23.77
N ARG A 200 2.54 9.19 -24.51
CA ARG A 200 3.68 8.39 -24.99
C ARG A 200 4.53 7.84 -23.85
N LEU A 201 4.66 8.59 -22.75
CA LEU A 201 5.35 8.15 -21.54
C LEU A 201 4.50 7.21 -20.68
N GLY A 202 3.21 7.00 -21.00
CA GLY A 202 2.28 6.21 -20.20
C GLY A 202 1.78 6.92 -18.96
N TYR A 203 2.15 8.17 -18.73
CA TYR A 203 1.79 8.93 -17.53
C TYR A 203 0.32 9.36 -17.53
N LEU A 204 -0.24 9.64 -18.68
CA LEU A 204 -1.66 9.98 -18.80
C LEU A 204 -2.55 8.83 -18.27
N ARG A 205 -2.18 7.57 -18.54
CA ARG A 205 -2.84 6.40 -17.97
C ARG A 205 -2.77 6.40 -16.44
N LEU A 206 -1.59 6.62 -15.87
CA LEU A 206 -1.40 6.66 -14.42
C LEU A 206 -2.22 7.77 -13.75
N ILE A 207 -2.26 8.95 -14.37
CA ILE A 207 -3.09 10.08 -13.95
C ILE A 207 -4.56 9.67 -13.85
N HIS A 208 -5.11 9.07 -14.91
CA HIS A 208 -6.52 8.67 -14.92
C HIS A 208 -6.84 7.54 -13.94
N LEU A 209 -5.91 6.59 -13.74
CA LEU A 209 -6.06 5.56 -12.70
C LEU A 209 -6.14 6.18 -11.30
N MET A 210 -5.30 7.17 -11.00
CA MET A 210 -5.34 7.89 -9.72
C MET A 210 -6.67 8.64 -9.55
N ILE A 211 -7.09 9.42 -10.56
CA ILE A 211 -8.36 10.17 -10.52
C ILE A 211 -9.54 9.20 -10.30
N ALA A 212 -9.58 8.10 -11.04
CA ALA A 212 -10.65 7.10 -10.94
C ALA A 212 -10.66 6.44 -9.54
N SER A 213 -9.50 6.18 -8.95
CA SER A 213 -9.36 5.55 -7.65
C SER A 213 -9.99 6.36 -6.50
N LEU A 214 -10.15 7.68 -6.66
CA LEU A 214 -10.79 8.53 -5.64
C LEU A 214 -12.24 8.15 -5.37
N LYS A 215 -12.89 7.44 -6.30
CA LYS A 215 -14.23 6.85 -6.08
C LYS A 215 -14.25 5.78 -4.98
N GLN A 216 -13.08 5.28 -4.57
CA GLN A 216 -12.97 4.38 -3.41
C GLN A 216 -13.03 5.11 -2.06
N PHE A 217 -12.85 6.43 -2.02
CA PHE A 217 -12.87 7.17 -0.75
C PHE A 217 -14.23 7.12 -0.03
N PRO A 218 -15.39 7.33 -0.68
CA PRO A 218 -16.69 7.13 -0.03
C PRO A 218 -16.92 5.68 0.42
N ILE A 219 -16.32 4.69 -0.27
CA ILE A 219 -16.40 3.29 0.13
C ILE A 219 -15.58 3.05 1.40
N LEU A 220 -14.40 3.66 1.48
CA LEU A 220 -13.56 3.63 2.70
C LEU A 220 -14.29 4.25 3.91
N ALA A 221 -14.98 5.38 3.73
CA ALA A 221 -15.78 6.01 4.78
C ALA A 221 -16.91 5.07 5.27
N ARG A 222 -17.62 4.41 4.35
CA ARG A 222 -18.65 3.41 4.70
C ARG A 222 -18.08 2.22 5.48
N ARG A 223 -16.86 1.74 5.16
CA ARG A 223 -16.18 0.68 5.93
C ARG A 223 -15.90 1.14 7.36
N LYS A 224 -15.49 2.38 7.53
CA LYS A 224 -15.27 2.97 8.86
C LYS A 224 -16.57 3.00 9.67
N ASN A 225 -17.67 3.48 9.08
CA ASN A 225 -19.00 3.50 9.72
C ASN A 225 -19.44 2.09 10.16
N ALA A 226 -19.31 1.10 9.28
CA ALA A 226 -19.65 -0.29 9.64
C ALA A 226 -18.80 -0.81 10.82
N ARG A 227 -17.54 -0.39 10.93
CA ARG A 227 -16.67 -0.76 12.06
C ARG A 227 -17.07 -0.08 13.36
N ILE A 228 -17.44 1.21 13.31
CA ILE A 228 -17.96 1.97 14.45
C ILE A 228 -19.23 1.30 14.97
N LEU A 229 -20.17 0.98 14.09
CA LEU A 229 -21.43 0.31 14.45
C LEU A 229 -21.19 -1.04 15.15
N LYS A 230 -20.37 -1.92 14.57
CA LYS A 230 -20.02 -3.21 15.19
C LYS A 230 -19.39 -3.05 16.58
N ALA A 231 -18.53 -2.05 16.77
CA ALA A 231 -17.90 -1.79 18.06
C ALA A 231 -18.94 -1.34 19.10
N THR A 232 -19.91 -0.50 18.71
CA THR A 232 -20.99 -0.04 19.57
C THR A 232 -21.91 -1.17 19.99
N GLU A 233 -22.31 -2.05 19.06
CA GLU A 233 -23.14 -3.23 19.33
C GLU A 233 -22.44 -4.21 20.29
N SER A 234 -21.15 -4.44 20.09
CA SER A 234 -20.35 -5.31 20.98
C SER A 234 -20.29 -4.78 22.41
N LEU A 235 -20.17 -3.46 22.58
CA LEU A 235 -20.18 -2.82 23.90
C LEU A 235 -21.56 -2.86 24.57
N ALA A 236 -22.64 -2.74 23.80
CA ALA A 236 -24.01 -2.85 24.29
C ALA A 236 -24.33 -4.29 24.76
N GLY A 237 -23.88 -5.31 23.98
CA GLY A 237 -24.05 -6.71 24.34
C GLY A 237 -23.27 -7.18 25.58
N LEU A 238 -22.19 -6.48 25.95
CA LEU A 238 -21.40 -6.76 27.16
C LEU A 238 -22.02 -6.15 28.43
N ARG A 239 -23.01 -5.24 28.28
CA ARG A 239 -23.69 -4.56 29.39
C ARG A 239 -25.09 -5.12 29.71
N ALA A 240 -25.56 -6.06 28.88
CA ALA A 240 -26.83 -6.77 29.06
C ALA A 240 -26.59 -8.16 29.66
#